data_9d01a599553648a979580b517571bf5f
#
_entry.id   9d01a599553648a979580b517571bf5f
#
_cell.length_a   1.000
_cell.length_b   1.000
_cell.length_c   1.000
_cell.angle_alpha   90.00
_cell.angle_beta   90.00
_cell.angle_gamma   90.00
#
_symmetry.space_group_name_H-M   'P 1'
#
loop_
_entity.id
_entity.type
_entity.pdbx_description
1 polymer ?
#
loop_
_entity_poly.entity_id
_entity_poly.type
_entity_poly.pdbx_seq_one_letter_code
_entity_poly.pdbx_strand_id
1 'polypeptide(L)'
;MGKFITDQILGMKWLNTLIGNLLNALGLDTTSRIGGSVQFFLYDVIKITVLLCVLIYLISYIQSYFPPERSKKIMGRFHGIWANCIAALLGTVTPFCSCSSIPLFIGFTSAGLPLGVTFSFLISSPMVDLGSLVLLMSIFGAKVAVLYVVLGLVIAVAGGTLIEKLHMENQVEEFIRRASAVDIASPALTQKERLVYAKEQVAETFKKVFPYILMGVGIGAVIHNWIPERWVVAVVGSSNPFGVILAAIIGIPMYADIFGTIPIAEALLGKGAQLGTVLAFMMGVTTLSLPSMVMLRKAVKPKLLGIFIAICAAGIILVGYLFNLFQGFIL
;
A
#
# COMPACT_ATOMS: atom_id res chain seq x y z
N MET A 1 -11.65 7.60 22.44
CA MET A 1 -10.18 7.49 22.29
C MET A 1 -9.79 7.11 20.85
N GLY A 2 -10.43 6.14 20.20
CA GLY A 2 -10.14 5.76 18.82
C GLY A 2 -10.26 6.91 17.80
N LYS A 3 -11.37 7.63 17.79
CA LYS A 3 -11.59 8.78 16.87
C LYS A 3 -10.53 9.89 17.02
N PHE A 4 -10.05 10.15 18.23
CA PHE A 4 -9.00 11.14 18.46
C PHE A 4 -7.67 10.72 17.82
N ILE A 5 -7.29 9.45 17.98
CA ILE A 5 -6.06 8.90 17.38
C ILE A 5 -6.16 8.92 15.85
N THR A 6 -7.29 8.49 15.31
CA THR A 6 -7.52 8.45 13.85
C THR A 6 -7.55 9.86 13.23
N ASP A 7 -8.25 10.82 13.85
CA ASP A 7 -8.43 12.15 13.28
C ASP A 7 -7.23 13.07 13.52
N GLN A 8 -6.61 13.01 14.71
CA GLN A 8 -5.58 13.96 15.10
C GLN A 8 -4.15 13.45 14.84
N ILE A 9 -3.90 12.14 15.00
CA ILE A 9 -2.56 11.56 14.81
C ILE A 9 -2.39 11.01 13.39
N LEU A 10 -3.28 10.13 12.93
CA LEU A 10 -3.19 9.55 11.59
C LEU A 10 -3.73 10.48 10.50
N GLY A 11 -4.88 11.08 10.74
CA GLY A 11 -5.51 12.03 9.80
C GLY A 11 -4.89 13.42 9.80
N MET A 12 -4.12 13.80 10.85
CA MET A 12 -3.49 15.14 10.99
C MET A 12 -4.42 16.29 10.57
N LYS A 13 -5.71 16.27 10.96
CA LYS A 13 -6.69 17.31 10.57
C LYS A 13 -6.25 18.71 10.99
N TRP A 14 -5.53 18.82 12.12
CA TRP A 14 -4.93 20.06 12.57
C TRP A 14 -3.94 20.65 11.54
N LEU A 15 -3.16 19.79 10.85
CA LEU A 15 -2.22 20.19 9.81
C LEU A 15 -2.95 20.75 8.58
N ASN A 16 -4.06 20.11 8.17
CA ASN A 16 -4.87 20.62 7.07
C ASN A 16 -5.44 22.01 7.36
N THR A 17 -5.95 22.22 8.58
CA THR A 17 -6.44 23.53 9.03
C THR A 17 -5.33 24.59 9.07
N LEU A 18 -4.14 24.19 9.54
CA LEU A 18 -2.98 25.10 9.61
C LEU A 18 -2.52 25.53 8.21
N ILE A 19 -2.43 24.58 7.28
CA ILE A 19 -2.06 24.87 5.89
C ILE A 19 -3.13 25.73 5.22
N GLY A 20 -4.41 25.45 5.43
CA GLY A 20 -5.50 26.27 4.92
C GLY A 20 -5.44 27.73 5.41
N ASN A 21 -5.22 27.93 6.70
CA ASN A 21 -5.04 29.27 7.28
C ASN A 21 -3.81 30.00 6.73
N LEU A 22 -2.70 29.28 6.54
CA LEU A 22 -1.46 29.83 5.97
C LEU A 22 -1.68 30.28 4.52
N LEU A 23 -2.34 29.45 3.70
CA LEU A 23 -2.61 29.78 2.29
C LEU A 23 -3.57 30.96 2.16
N ASN A 24 -4.61 31.02 2.99
CA ASN A 24 -5.53 32.16 3.04
C ASN A 24 -4.80 33.45 3.46
N ALA A 25 -3.88 33.38 4.42
CA ALA A 25 -3.04 34.52 4.83
C ALA A 25 -2.09 34.99 3.72
N LEU A 26 -1.67 34.09 2.82
CA LEU A 26 -0.87 34.41 1.63
C LEU A 26 -1.71 34.88 0.43
N GLY A 27 -3.03 35.06 0.61
CA GLY A 27 -3.94 35.55 -0.44
C GLY A 27 -4.42 34.49 -1.43
N LEU A 28 -4.17 33.20 -1.17
CA LEU A 28 -4.68 32.09 -1.95
C LEU A 28 -6.02 31.63 -1.37
N ASP A 29 -7.08 31.83 -2.12
CA ASP A 29 -8.42 31.34 -1.73
C ASP A 29 -8.49 29.82 -1.85
N THR A 30 -8.53 29.15 -0.70
CA THR A 30 -8.59 27.68 -0.59
C THR A 30 -9.91 27.10 -1.10
N THR A 31 -10.94 27.91 -1.33
CA THR A 31 -12.20 27.48 -1.95
C THR A 31 -12.11 27.40 -3.48
N SER A 32 -11.10 28.05 -4.07
CA SER A 32 -10.84 27.98 -5.50
C SER A 32 -10.23 26.62 -5.88
N ARG A 33 -10.41 26.21 -7.14
CA ARG A 33 -9.85 24.93 -7.64
C ARG A 33 -8.32 24.86 -7.47
N ILE A 34 -7.63 25.96 -7.73
CA ILE A 34 -6.17 26.04 -7.61
C ILE A 34 -5.76 26.03 -6.15
N GLY A 35 -6.36 26.87 -5.31
CA GLY A 35 -6.05 26.95 -3.88
C GLY A 35 -6.35 25.64 -3.15
N GLY A 36 -7.48 24.98 -3.46
CA GLY A 36 -7.80 23.66 -2.93
C GLY A 36 -6.81 22.58 -3.37
N SER A 37 -6.34 22.60 -4.64
CA SER A 37 -5.31 21.66 -5.11
C SER A 37 -3.97 21.88 -4.44
N VAL A 38 -3.57 23.13 -4.23
CA VAL A 38 -2.32 23.47 -3.53
C VAL A 38 -2.40 23.07 -2.05
N GLN A 39 -3.55 23.31 -1.40
CA GLN A 39 -3.77 22.90 -0.01
C GLN A 39 -3.68 21.38 0.12
N PHE A 40 -4.38 20.64 -0.75
CA PHE A 40 -4.35 19.19 -0.77
C PHE A 40 -2.93 18.67 -1.00
N PHE A 41 -2.22 19.21 -1.98
CA PHE A 41 -0.85 18.82 -2.30
C PHE A 41 0.09 19.02 -1.11
N LEU A 42 0.11 20.20 -0.51
CA LEU A 42 0.99 20.50 0.63
C LEU A 42 0.65 19.63 1.85
N TYR A 43 -0.64 19.51 2.15
CA TYR A 43 -1.11 18.68 3.26
C TYR A 43 -0.71 17.22 3.10
N ASP A 44 -0.99 16.62 1.95
CA ASP A 44 -0.69 15.21 1.72
C ASP A 44 0.82 14.94 1.63
N VAL A 45 1.60 15.80 0.99
CA VAL A 45 3.06 15.64 0.93
C VAL A 45 3.66 15.66 2.34
N ILE A 46 3.27 16.61 3.19
CA ILE A 46 3.79 16.70 4.56
C ILE A 46 3.31 15.51 5.39
N LYS A 47 2.02 15.19 5.34
CA LYS A 47 1.42 14.06 6.07
C LYS A 47 2.11 12.74 5.70
N ILE A 48 2.19 12.43 4.41
CA ILE A 48 2.80 11.19 3.92
C ILE A 48 4.29 11.14 4.30
N THR A 49 5.02 12.25 4.16
CA THR A 49 6.43 12.34 4.53
C THR A 49 6.65 12.05 6.02
N VAL A 50 5.89 12.69 6.89
CA VAL A 50 6.02 12.51 8.35
C VAL A 50 5.68 11.08 8.74
N LEU A 51 4.54 10.55 8.27
CA LEU A 51 4.13 9.18 8.57
C LEU A 51 5.15 8.17 8.03
N LEU A 52 5.65 8.35 6.81
CA LEU A 52 6.68 7.50 6.21
C LEU A 52 7.96 7.50 7.04
N CYS A 53 8.48 8.68 7.41
CA CYS A 53 9.71 8.78 8.21
C CYS A 53 9.54 8.13 9.58
N VAL A 54 8.43 8.36 10.28
CA VAL A 54 8.15 7.76 11.59
C VAL A 54 8.02 6.24 11.48
N LEU A 55 7.26 5.75 10.49
CA LEU A 55 7.08 4.31 10.29
C LEU A 55 8.40 3.62 9.94
N ILE A 56 9.15 4.16 8.98
CA ILE A 56 10.46 3.58 8.60
C ILE A 56 11.40 3.57 9.79
N TYR A 57 11.43 4.63 10.59
CA TYR A 57 12.27 4.70 11.78
C TYR A 57 11.91 3.61 12.78
N LEU A 58 10.63 3.48 13.13
CA LEU A 58 10.14 2.47 14.08
C LEU A 58 10.40 1.05 13.57
N ILE A 59 10.09 0.81 12.30
CA ILE A 59 10.28 -0.51 11.68
C ILE A 59 11.75 -0.88 11.63
N SER A 60 12.63 0.02 11.17
CA SER A 60 14.07 -0.22 11.09
C SER A 60 14.69 -0.43 12.48
N TYR A 61 14.19 0.30 13.48
CA TYR A 61 14.60 0.10 14.87
C TYR A 61 14.19 -1.29 15.37
N ILE A 62 12.93 -1.70 15.15
CA ILE A 62 12.45 -3.06 15.53
C ILE A 62 13.23 -4.13 14.76
N GLN A 63 13.44 -3.96 13.46
CA GLN A 63 14.21 -4.89 12.64
C GLN A 63 15.65 -5.07 13.11
N SER A 64 16.25 -4.02 13.67
CA SER A 64 17.61 -4.11 14.24
C SER A 64 17.74 -5.12 15.39
N TYR A 65 16.61 -5.52 16.01
CA TYR A 65 16.56 -6.59 17.01
C TYR A 65 16.33 -7.98 16.40
N PHE A 66 15.78 -8.02 15.18
CA PHE A 66 15.48 -9.26 14.48
C PHE A 66 16.30 -9.31 13.19
N PRO A 67 17.58 -9.72 13.27
CA PRO A 67 18.38 -9.88 12.08
C PRO A 67 17.72 -10.87 11.11
N PRO A 68 17.87 -10.68 9.81
CA PRO A 68 17.24 -11.49 8.75
C PRO A 68 17.43 -13.01 8.93
N GLU A 69 18.52 -13.43 9.57
CA GLU A 69 18.83 -14.83 9.85
C GLU A 69 17.82 -15.50 10.80
N ARG A 70 17.28 -14.75 11.78
CA ARG A 70 16.24 -15.26 12.68
C ARG A 70 14.92 -15.43 11.93
N SER A 71 14.57 -14.50 11.08
CA SER A 71 13.39 -14.60 10.22
C SER A 71 13.53 -15.78 9.25
N LYS A 72 14.72 -15.99 8.65
CA LYS A 72 15.05 -17.15 7.84
C LYS A 72 14.87 -18.46 8.61
N LYS A 73 15.31 -18.51 9.88
CA LYS A 73 15.21 -19.71 10.73
C LYS A 73 13.77 -20.04 11.13
N ILE A 74 12.92 -19.03 11.32
CA ILE A 74 11.50 -19.19 11.63
C ILE A 74 10.72 -19.58 10.39
N MET A 75 10.88 -18.84 9.28
CA MET A 75 10.16 -19.09 8.05
C MET A 75 10.71 -20.29 7.26
N GLY A 76 11.98 -20.63 7.40
CA GLY A 76 12.61 -21.80 6.79
C GLY A 76 12.16 -23.15 7.38
N ARG A 77 11.39 -23.15 8.47
CA ARG A 77 10.74 -24.37 9.01
C ARG A 77 9.47 -24.73 8.23
N PHE A 78 8.89 -23.78 7.52
CA PHE A 78 7.69 -23.97 6.73
C PHE A 78 8.04 -24.03 5.25
N HIS A 79 7.50 -25.01 4.52
CA HIS A 79 7.79 -25.21 3.12
C HIS A 79 6.49 -25.13 2.29
N GLY A 80 6.59 -24.66 1.06
CA GLY A 80 5.47 -24.60 0.11
C GLY A 80 4.38 -23.62 0.53
N ILE A 81 3.13 -24.00 0.26
CA ILE A 81 1.94 -23.14 0.47
C ILE A 81 1.81 -22.62 1.90
N TRP A 82 2.17 -23.41 2.93
CA TRP A 82 2.09 -22.98 4.32
C TRP A 82 3.01 -21.82 4.64
N ALA A 83 4.21 -21.80 4.05
CA ALA A 83 5.12 -20.65 4.20
C ALA A 83 4.52 -19.37 3.57
N ASN A 84 3.88 -19.51 2.42
CA ASN A 84 3.17 -18.41 1.74
C ASN A 84 1.97 -17.90 2.57
N CYS A 85 1.21 -18.80 3.20
CA CYS A 85 0.11 -18.43 4.10
C CYS A 85 0.59 -17.64 5.31
N ILE A 86 1.67 -18.10 5.96
CA ILE A 86 2.24 -17.41 7.12
C ILE A 86 2.78 -16.04 6.71
N ALA A 87 3.44 -15.93 5.57
CA ALA A 87 3.95 -14.68 5.05
C ALA A 87 2.81 -13.69 4.73
N ALA A 88 1.72 -14.16 4.13
CA ALA A 88 0.54 -13.35 3.85
C ALA A 88 -0.12 -12.87 5.15
N LEU A 89 -0.27 -13.74 6.15
CA LEU A 89 -0.78 -13.35 7.46
C LEU A 89 0.13 -12.34 8.16
N LEU A 90 1.44 -12.52 8.07
CA LEU A 90 2.41 -11.55 8.61
C LEU A 90 2.25 -10.18 7.95
N GLY A 91 2.06 -10.14 6.62
CA GLY A 91 1.78 -8.92 5.88
C GLY A 91 0.51 -8.21 6.34
N THR A 92 -0.54 -8.98 6.66
CA THR A 92 -1.82 -8.45 7.14
C THR A 92 -1.72 -7.86 8.55
N VAL A 93 -0.98 -8.51 9.44
CA VAL A 93 -0.81 -8.04 10.83
C VAL A 93 0.09 -6.80 10.91
N THR A 94 0.99 -6.65 9.96
CA THR A 94 1.92 -5.51 9.92
C THR A 94 1.30 -4.36 9.12
N PRO A 95 0.99 -3.21 9.76
CA PRO A 95 0.33 -2.08 9.08
C PRO A 95 1.34 -1.32 8.21
N PHE A 96 1.80 -1.96 7.13
CA PHE A 96 2.80 -1.40 6.25
C PHE A 96 2.17 -0.92 4.95
N CYS A 97 2.39 0.36 4.64
CA CYS A 97 2.17 0.84 3.27
C CYS A 97 3.16 0.16 2.30
N SER A 98 2.85 0.17 1.03
CA SER A 98 3.73 -0.40 -0.01
C SER A 98 5.16 0.16 0.04
N CYS A 99 5.34 1.41 0.47
CA CYS A 99 6.66 2.03 0.60
C CYS A 99 7.54 1.38 1.68
N SER A 100 6.95 0.86 2.75
CA SER A 100 7.69 0.17 3.83
C SER A 100 7.77 -1.34 3.59
N SER A 101 6.80 -1.93 2.88
CA SER A 101 6.82 -3.36 2.55
C SER A 101 7.92 -3.71 1.54
N ILE A 102 8.27 -2.80 0.61
CA ILE A 102 9.32 -3.04 -0.38
C ILE A 102 10.72 -3.17 0.24
N PRO A 103 11.18 -2.32 1.17
CA PRO A 103 12.42 -2.55 1.91
C PRO A 103 12.44 -3.88 2.67
N LEU A 104 11.31 -4.28 3.28
CA LEU A 104 11.19 -5.58 3.94
C LEU A 104 11.29 -6.75 2.95
N PHE A 105 10.62 -6.63 1.80
CA PHE A 105 10.74 -7.57 0.70
C PHE A 105 12.21 -7.74 0.27
N ILE A 106 12.94 -6.64 0.09
CA ILE A 106 14.38 -6.66 -0.22
C ILE A 106 15.15 -7.38 0.88
N GLY A 107 14.89 -7.06 2.16
CA GLY A 107 15.52 -7.70 3.30
C GLY A 107 15.27 -9.20 3.36
N PHE A 108 14.03 -9.64 3.18
CA PHE A 108 13.65 -11.06 3.18
C PHE A 108 14.26 -11.81 1.99
N THR A 109 14.26 -11.19 0.81
CA THR A 109 14.85 -11.79 -0.39
C THR A 109 16.37 -11.87 -0.26
N SER A 110 17.03 -10.84 0.29
CA SER A 110 18.47 -10.84 0.61
C SER A 110 18.82 -11.88 1.67
N ALA A 111 17.92 -12.18 2.60
CA ALA A 111 18.09 -13.25 3.58
C ALA A 111 17.93 -14.65 2.96
N GLY A 112 17.58 -14.76 1.67
CA GLY A 112 17.44 -16.03 0.94
C GLY A 112 16.12 -16.73 1.18
N LEU A 113 15.05 -16.01 1.54
CA LEU A 113 13.70 -16.58 1.59
C LEU A 113 13.18 -16.83 0.16
N PRO A 114 12.36 -17.88 -0.05
CA PRO A 114 11.75 -18.17 -1.35
C PRO A 114 10.95 -16.98 -1.88
N LEU A 115 10.98 -16.76 -3.21
CA LEU A 115 10.25 -15.65 -3.84
C LEU A 115 8.74 -15.73 -3.58
N GLY A 116 8.15 -16.91 -3.55
CA GLY A 116 6.74 -17.09 -3.24
C GLY A 116 6.37 -16.50 -1.89
N VAL A 117 7.19 -16.76 -0.88
CA VAL A 117 7.00 -16.25 0.49
C VAL A 117 7.10 -14.73 0.54
N THR A 118 8.14 -14.17 -0.08
CA THR A 118 8.38 -12.72 -0.09
C THR A 118 7.31 -11.95 -0.88
N PHE A 119 6.82 -12.52 -1.99
CA PHE A 119 5.74 -11.93 -2.77
C PHE A 119 4.37 -12.12 -2.11
N SER A 120 4.10 -13.23 -1.41
CA SER A 120 2.87 -13.37 -0.62
C SER A 120 2.79 -12.28 0.45
N PHE A 121 3.89 -11.99 1.13
CA PHE A 121 3.98 -10.87 2.06
C PHE A 121 3.77 -9.51 1.35
N LEU A 122 4.45 -9.30 0.22
CA LEU A 122 4.40 -8.03 -0.52
C LEU A 122 3.01 -7.72 -1.10
N ILE A 123 2.26 -8.75 -1.51
CA ILE A 123 0.89 -8.60 -2.03
C ILE A 123 -0.08 -8.34 -0.88
N SER A 124 0.00 -9.11 0.21
CA SER A 124 -0.95 -8.99 1.33
C SER A 124 -0.83 -7.66 2.06
N SER A 125 0.38 -7.18 2.29
CA SER A 125 0.67 -6.03 3.15
C SER A 125 -0.06 -4.74 2.72
N PRO A 126 -0.02 -4.27 1.47
CA PRO A 126 -0.77 -3.09 1.05
C PRO A 126 -2.24 -3.38 0.72
N MET A 127 -2.60 -4.65 0.49
CA MET A 127 -3.93 -5.05 0.05
C MET A 127 -4.86 -5.28 1.23
N VAL A 128 -4.32 -5.80 2.35
CA VAL A 128 -5.10 -6.27 3.49
C VAL A 128 -4.34 -5.98 4.79
N ASP A 129 -4.60 -4.84 5.40
CA ASP A 129 -4.05 -4.52 6.72
C ASP A 129 -5.14 -4.47 7.80
N LEU A 130 -4.77 -4.61 9.07
CA LEU A 130 -5.71 -4.56 10.19
C LEU A 130 -6.40 -3.21 10.33
N GLY A 131 -5.74 -2.11 9.95
CA GLY A 131 -6.35 -0.78 9.95
C GLY A 131 -7.48 -0.70 8.92
N SER A 132 -7.25 -1.22 7.72
CA SER A 132 -8.26 -1.37 6.67
C SER A 132 -9.45 -2.19 7.14
N LEU A 133 -9.18 -3.33 7.82
CA LEU A 133 -10.24 -4.19 8.33
C LEU A 133 -11.16 -3.44 9.29
N VAL A 134 -10.61 -2.80 10.32
CA VAL A 134 -11.39 -2.06 11.33
C VAL A 134 -12.21 -0.95 10.67
N LEU A 135 -11.64 -0.28 9.70
CA LEU A 135 -12.25 0.83 9.03
C LEU A 135 -13.36 0.38 8.07
N LEU A 136 -13.11 -0.66 7.26
CA LEU A 136 -14.12 -1.27 6.41
C LEU A 136 -15.27 -1.85 7.25
N MET A 137 -14.98 -2.41 8.42
CA MET A 137 -16.03 -2.86 9.35
C MET A 137 -16.94 -1.73 9.82
N SER A 138 -16.40 -0.53 10.02
CA SER A 138 -17.18 0.62 10.49
C SER A 138 -18.08 1.22 9.41
N ILE A 139 -17.71 1.07 8.13
CA ILE A 139 -18.40 1.70 6.98
C ILE A 139 -19.30 0.71 6.25
N PHE A 140 -18.76 -0.46 5.92
CA PHE A 140 -19.45 -1.48 5.10
C PHE A 140 -19.98 -2.67 5.90
N GLY A 141 -19.70 -2.69 7.20
CA GLY A 141 -20.07 -3.80 8.07
C GLY A 141 -19.06 -4.95 8.11
N ALA A 142 -19.18 -5.78 9.16
CA ALA A 142 -18.23 -6.86 9.43
C ALA A 142 -18.16 -7.92 8.33
N LYS A 143 -19.30 -8.25 7.70
CA LYS A 143 -19.33 -9.29 6.64
C LYS A 143 -18.48 -8.90 5.44
N VAL A 144 -18.61 -7.65 4.96
CA VAL A 144 -17.84 -7.12 3.84
C VAL A 144 -16.37 -7.09 4.18
N ALA A 145 -16.02 -6.57 5.36
CA ALA A 145 -14.64 -6.42 5.78
C ALA A 145 -13.92 -7.77 5.93
N VAL A 146 -14.55 -8.76 6.55
CA VAL A 146 -13.97 -10.11 6.69
C VAL A 146 -13.80 -10.78 5.34
N LEU A 147 -14.82 -10.70 4.47
CA LEU A 147 -14.72 -11.29 3.12
C LEU A 147 -13.61 -10.63 2.29
N TYR A 148 -13.46 -9.31 2.40
CA TYR A 148 -12.37 -8.56 1.75
C TYR A 148 -11.00 -9.08 2.19
N VAL A 149 -10.78 -9.25 3.51
CA VAL A 149 -9.53 -9.78 4.07
C VAL A 149 -9.27 -11.20 3.58
N VAL A 150 -10.26 -12.07 3.64
CA VAL A 150 -10.11 -13.47 3.21
C VAL A 150 -9.76 -13.56 1.72
N LEU A 151 -10.46 -12.82 0.87
CA LEU A 151 -10.17 -12.80 -0.57
C LEU A 151 -8.78 -12.22 -0.87
N GLY A 152 -8.40 -11.14 -0.18
CA GLY A 152 -7.06 -10.55 -0.33
C GLY A 152 -5.95 -11.51 0.09
N LEU A 153 -6.13 -12.26 1.19
CA LEU A 153 -5.20 -13.31 1.61
C LEU A 153 -5.10 -14.45 0.59
N VAL A 154 -6.24 -14.88 0.04
CA VAL A 154 -6.25 -15.92 -1.00
C VAL A 154 -5.47 -15.45 -2.22
N ILE A 155 -5.66 -14.22 -2.67
CA ILE A 155 -4.91 -13.65 -3.80
C ILE A 155 -3.42 -13.57 -3.49
N ALA A 156 -3.05 -13.15 -2.28
CA ALA A 156 -1.66 -13.04 -1.86
C ALA A 156 -0.95 -14.40 -1.86
N VAL A 157 -1.59 -15.43 -1.32
CA VAL A 157 -1.03 -16.79 -1.29
C VAL A 157 -0.99 -17.39 -2.70
N ALA A 158 -2.05 -17.25 -3.49
CA ALA A 158 -2.11 -17.75 -4.86
C ALA A 158 -1.06 -17.04 -5.74
N GLY A 159 -0.95 -15.72 -5.63
CA GLY A 159 0.01 -14.91 -6.39
C GLY A 159 1.47 -15.25 -6.04
N GLY A 160 1.79 -15.35 -4.75
CA GLY A 160 3.12 -15.78 -4.31
C GLY A 160 3.46 -17.19 -4.76
N THR A 161 2.52 -18.14 -4.63
CA THR A 161 2.71 -19.51 -5.10
C THR A 161 2.91 -19.59 -6.62
N LEU A 162 2.19 -18.76 -7.37
CA LEU A 162 2.35 -18.68 -8.82
C LEU A 162 3.75 -18.16 -9.21
N ILE A 163 4.22 -17.09 -8.54
CA ILE A 163 5.56 -16.53 -8.78
C ILE A 163 6.66 -17.56 -8.44
N GLU A 164 6.49 -18.31 -7.35
CA GLU A 164 7.41 -19.37 -6.96
C GLU A 164 7.49 -20.47 -8.04
N LYS A 165 6.35 -20.93 -8.55
CA LYS A 165 6.30 -21.94 -9.61
C LYS A 165 6.90 -21.49 -10.94
N LEU A 166 6.94 -20.18 -11.19
CA LEU A 166 7.54 -19.62 -12.39
C LEU A 166 9.07 -19.56 -12.34
N HIS A 167 9.70 -19.92 -11.21
CA HIS A 167 11.16 -19.96 -11.02
C HIS A 167 11.87 -18.69 -11.50
N MET A 168 11.41 -17.52 -11.02
CA MET A 168 11.85 -16.23 -11.52
C MET A 168 12.95 -15.59 -10.64
N GLU A 169 13.73 -16.36 -9.91
CA GLU A 169 14.83 -15.90 -9.05
C GLU A 169 15.86 -15.05 -9.83
N ASN A 170 16.04 -15.36 -11.11
CA ASN A 170 16.92 -14.63 -12.01
C ASN A 170 16.41 -13.24 -12.41
N GLN A 171 15.14 -12.93 -12.07
CA GLN A 171 14.52 -11.63 -12.33
C GLN A 171 14.60 -10.68 -11.12
N VAL A 172 15.20 -11.10 -10.02
CA VAL A 172 15.61 -10.22 -8.91
C VAL A 172 16.92 -9.53 -9.27
N GLU A 173 17.10 -8.28 -8.84
CA GLU A 173 18.33 -7.52 -9.13
C GLU A 173 19.53 -8.14 -8.43
N GLU A 174 20.70 -8.07 -9.10
CA GLU A 174 21.91 -8.77 -8.66
C GLU A 174 22.41 -8.36 -7.28
N PHE A 175 22.27 -7.09 -6.90
CA PHE A 175 22.73 -6.63 -5.60
C PHE A 175 22.02 -7.32 -4.44
N ILE A 176 20.71 -7.67 -4.61
CA ILE A 176 19.93 -8.40 -3.63
C ILE A 176 20.39 -9.86 -3.57
N ARG A 177 20.63 -10.47 -4.73
CA ARG A 177 21.09 -11.86 -4.83
C ARG A 177 22.48 -12.07 -4.27
N ARG A 178 23.39 -11.11 -4.49
CA ARG A 178 24.75 -11.17 -3.95
C ARG A 178 24.77 -11.02 -2.43
N ALA A 179 23.89 -10.21 -1.87
CA ALA A 179 23.75 -10.08 -0.42
C ALA A 179 23.32 -11.42 0.24
N SER A 180 22.53 -12.24 -0.46
CA SER A 180 22.13 -13.57 0.02
C SER A 180 23.28 -14.58 0.10
N ALA A 181 24.35 -14.38 -0.67
CA ALA A 181 25.49 -15.30 -0.76
C ALA A 181 26.56 -15.04 0.31
N VAL A 182 26.48 -13.92 1.02
CA VAL A 182 27.47 -13.54 2.03
C VAL A 182 26.85 -13.77 3.42
N ASP A 183 27.24 -14.86 4.04
CA ASP A 183 26.89 -15.22 5.44
C ASP A 183 27.73 -14.33 6.38
N ILE A 184 27.41 -13.04 6.47
CA ILE A 184 28.04 -12.16 7.45
C ILE A 184 27.21 -12.27 8.72
N ALA A 185 27.72 -13.00 9.70
CA ALA A 185 27.21 -12.96 11.06
C ALA A 185 27.20 -11.49 11.52
N SER A 186 26.02 -10.87 11.53
CA SER A 186 25.89 -9.48 11.93
C SER A 186 26.23 -9.36 13.42
N PRO A 187 27.27 -8.60 13.81
CA PRO A 187 27.59 -8.38 15.21
C PRO A 187 26.37 -7.75 15.92
N ALA A 188 26.16 -8.12 17.18
CA ALA A 188 25.05 -7.58 17.97
C ALA A 188 25.23 -6.06 18.09
N LEU A 189 24.41 -5.30 17.38
CA LEU A 189 24.42 -3.84 17.39
C LEU A 189 24.12 -3.30 18.78
N THR A 190 24.86 -2.32 19.24
CA THR A 190 24.58 -1.56 20.45
C THR A 190 23.32 -0.70 20.27
N GLN A 191 22.72 -0.23 21.37
CA GLN A 191 21.53 0.64 21.30
C GLN A 191 21.75 1.90 20.45
N LYS A 192 22.94 2.50 20.56
CA LYS A 192 23.31 3.70 19.78
C LYS A 192 23.42 3.38 18.27
N GLU A 193 24.03 2.28 17.91
CA GLU A 193 24.16 1.84 16.52
C GLU A 193 22.81 1.49 15.91
N ARG A 194 21.86 0.96 16.68
CA ARG A 194 20.49 0.70 16.20
C ARG A 194 19.74 1.99 15.88
N LEU A 195 19.88 3.03 16.71
CA LEU A 195 19.28 4.34 16.46
C LEU A 195 19.90 5.01 15.22
N VAL A 196 21.22 4.90 15.06
CA VAL A 196 21.92 5.42 13.88
C VAL A 196 21.46 4.66 12.63
N TYR A 197 21.42 3.34 12.67
CA TYR A 197 20.92 2.50 11.58
C TYR A 197 19.50 2.89 11.16
N ALA A 198 18.57 3.03 12.13
CA ALA A 198 17.21 3.43 11.84
C ALA A 198 17.14 4.81 11.17
N LYS A 199 17.96 5.77 11.62
CA LYS A 199 18.05 7.11 11.05
C LYS A 199 18.61 7.11 9.62
N GLU A 200 19.63 6.31 9.37
CA GLU A 200 20.22 6.14 8.04
C GLU A 200 19.21 5.53 7.06
N GLN A 201 18.47 4.50 7.49
CA GLN A 201 17.40 3.88 6.68
C GLN A 201 16.29 4.89 6.32
N VAL A 202 15.90 5.76 7.26
CA VAL A 202 14.95 6.84 6.96
C VAL A 202 15.53 7.76 5.90
N ALA A 203 16.76 8.24 6.08
CA ALA A 203 17.38 9.20 5.16
C ALA A 203 17.57 8.62 3.75
N GLU A 204 18.02 7.36 3.63
CA GLU A 204 18.15 6.69 2.35
C GLU A 204 16.82 6.47 1.65
N THR A 205 15.83 5.96 2.37
CA THR A 205 14.50 5.68 1.81
C THR A 205 13.82 6.98 1.42
N PHE A 206 13.87 8.00 2.28
CA PHE A 206 13.31 9.31 2.00
C PHE A 206 13.87 9.92 0.71
N LYS A 207 15.20 9.95 0.56
CA LYS A 207 15.83 10.48 -0.66
C LYS A 207 15.40 9.75 -1.94
N LYS A 208 15.17 8.43 -1.83
CA LYS A 208 14.76 7.60 -2.98
C LYS A 208 13.28 7.78 -3.32
N VAL A 209 12.42 7.99 -2.32
CA VAL A 209 10.94 7.96 -2.47
C VAL A 209 10.34 9.34 -2.65
N PHE A 210 10.94 10.37 -2.05
CA PHE A 210 10.41 11.73 -2.02
C PHE A 210 10.01 12.30 -3.40
N PRO A 211 10.85 12.20 -4.47
CA PRO A 211 10.46 12.71 -5.78
C PRO A 211 9.22 11.99 -6.35
N TYR A 212 9.03 10.72 -6.02
CA TYR A 212 7.85 9.96 -6.46
C TYR A 212 6.60 10.29 -5.66
N ILE A 213 6.76 10.61 -4.36
CA ILE A 213 5.66 11.14 -3.54
C ILE A 213 5.18 12.46 -4.14
N LEU A 214 6.09 13.39 -4.45
CA LEU A 214 5.73 14.67 -5.07
C LEU A 214 4.97 14.47 -6.38
N MET A 215 5.44 13.55 -7.22
CA MET A 215 4.80 13.25 -8.50
C MET A 215 3.41 12.61 -8.32
N GLY A 216 3.30 11.59 -7.47
CA GLY A 216 2.04 10.88 -7.20
C GLY A 216 0.98 11.77 -6.53
N VAL A 217 1.37 12.52 -5.50
CA VAL A 217 0.46 13.46 -4.82
C VAL A 217 0.10 14.63 -5.74
N GLY A 218 1.04 15.08 -6.60
CA GLY A 218 0.76 16.12 -7.60
C GLY A 218 -0.31 15.68 -8.60
N ILE A 219 -0.21 14.47 -9.12
CA ILE A 219 -1.25 13.88 -9.99
C ILE A 219 -2.57 13.75 -9.21
N GLY A 220 -2.54 13.27 -7.98
CA GLY A 220 -3.71 13.17 -7.10
C GLY A 220 -4.39 14.51 -6.87
N ALA A 221 -3.64 15.57 -6.59
CA ALA A 221 -4.15 16.92 -6.37
C ALA A 221 -4.85 17.50 -7.62
N VAL A 222 -4.31 17.21 -8.80
CA VAL A 222 -4.96 17.58 -10.07
C VAL A 222 -6.26 16.80 -10.26
N ILE A 223 -6.24 15.49 -10.07
CA ILE A 223 -7.43 14.64 -10.23
C ILE A 223 -8.53 15.05 -9.26
N HIS A 224 -8.20 15.27 -7.99
CA HIS A 224 -9.17 15.57 -6.92
C HIS A 224 -10.02 16.82 -7.19
N ASN A 225 -9.43 17.89 -7.72
CA ASN A 225 -10.14 19.17 -7.90
C ASN A 225 -10.55 19.48 -9.34
N TRP A 226 -9.99 18.77 -10.34
CA TRP A 226 -10.23 19.08 -11.75
C TRP A 226 -11.14 18.07 -12.44
N ILE A 227 -11.22 16.82 -11.94
CA ILE A 227 -12.15 15.85 -12.51
C ILE A 227 -13.53 16.04 -11.87
N PRO A 228 -14.56 16.46 -12.62
CA PRO A 228 -15.91 16.58 -12.12
C PRO A 228 -16.42 15.21 -11.63
N GLU A 229 -17.00 15.17 -10.45
CA GLU A 229 -17.58 13.94 -9.86
C GLU A 229 -18.52 13.21 -10.81
N ARG A 230 -19.25 13.94 -11.65
CA ARG A 230 -20.12 13.37 -12.69
C ARG A 230 -19.42 12.47 -13.69
N TRP A 231 -18.13 12.73 -14.01
CA TRP A 231 -17.33 11.88 -14.88
C TRP A 231 -16.92 10.60 -14.18
N VAL A 232 -16.54 10.71 -12.92
CA VAL A 232 -16.21 9.54 -12.08
C VAL A 232 -17.43 8.64 -11.96
N VAL A 233 -18.60 9.20 -11.65
CA VAL A 233 -19.86 8.45 -11.53
C VAL A 233 -20.30 7.86 -12.89
N ALA A 234 -20.12 8.56 -14.00
CA ALA A 234 -20.44 8.02 -15.32
C ALA A 234 -19.58 6.82 -15.71
N VAL A 235 -18.31 6.81 -15.26
CA VAL A 235 -17.35 5.74 -15.55
C VAL A 235 -17.45 4.57 -14.56
N VAL A 236 -17.66 4.89 -13.27
CA VAL A 236 -17.62 3.92 -12.16
C VAL A 236 -19.03 3.51 -11.68
N GLY A 237 -20.08 4.16 -12.21
CA GLY A 237 -21.48 3.93 -11.82
C GLY A 237 -22.02 2.54 -12.16
N SER A 238 -23.15 2.20 -11.55
CA SER A 238 -23.78 0.87 -11.54
C SER A 238 -24.17 0.30 -12.91
N SER A 239 -24.29 1.13 -13.94
CA SER A 239 -24.68 0.69 -15.29
C SER A 239 -23.55 0.20 -16.19
N ASN A 240 -22.28 0.33 -15.74
CA ASN A 240 -21.13 -0.02 -16.58
C ASN A 240 -20.53 -1.37 -16.17
N PRO A 241 -20.65 -2.43 -16.98
CA PRO A 241 -20.04 -3.73 -16.68
C PRO A 241 -18.50 -3.67 -16.58
N PHE A 242 -17.87 -2.69 -17.21
CA PHE A 242 -16.43 -2.45 -17.13
C PHE A 242 -16.03 -1.53 -15.97
N GLY A 243 -16.97 -1.10 -15.13
CA GLY A 243 -16.74 -0.17 -14.02
C GLY A 243 -15.64 -0.63 -13.08
N VAL A 244 -15.55 -1.92 -12.77
CA VAL A 244 -14.52 -2.52 -11.92
C VAL A 244 -13.12 -2.34 -12.53
N ILE A 245 -12.96 -2.63 -13.81
CA ILE A 245 -11.67 -2.53 -14.52
C ILE A 245 -11.24 -1.07 -14.60
N LEU A 246 -12.16 -0.18 -14.97
CA LEU A 246 -11.90 1.25 -15.07
C LEU A 246 -11.56 1.86 -13.71
N ALA A 247 -12.25 1.45 -12.65
CA ALA A 247 -11.97 1.89 -11.29
C ALA A 247 -10.55 1.47 -10.85
N ALA A 248 -10.15 0.23 -11.10
CA ALA A 248 -8.80 -0.24 -10.81
C ALA A 248 -7.74 0.56 -11.60
N ILE A 249 -7.96 0.80 -12.90
CA ILE A 249 -7.03 1.57 -13.76
C ILE A 249 -6.91 3.02 -13.29
N ILE A 250 -8.03 3.67 -12.91
CA ILE A 250 -8.03 5.04 -12.40
C ILE A 250 -7.29 5.14 -11.06
N GLY A 251 -7.34 4.09 -10.25
CA GLY A 251 -6.61 4.01 -8.98
C GLY A 251 -5.09 3.96 -9.14
N ILE A 252 -4.57 3.32 -10.20
CA ILE A 252 -3.12 3.09 -10.38
C ILE A 252 -2.27 4.37 -10.33
N PRO A 253 -2.59 5.46 -11.04
CA PRO A 253 -1.79 6.68 -10.99
C PRO A 253 -1.92 7.44 -9.67
N MET A 254 -2.94 7.14 -8.86
CA MET A 254 -3.15 7.79 -7.58
C MET A 254 -2.26 7.15 -6.51
N TYR A 255 -1.75 7.99 -5.61
CA TYR A 255 -1.08 7.53 -4.41
C TYR A 255 -1.84 8.02 -3.19
N ALA A 256 -2.52 7.13 -2.53
CA ALA A 256 -3.18 7.41 -1.26
C ALA A 256 -3.17 6.15 -0.38
N ASP A 257 -3.19 6.36 0.92
CA ASP A 257 -3.46 5.29 1.87
C ASP A 257 -4.97 4.98 1.91
N ILE A 258 -5.34 3.92 2.58
CA ILE A 258 -6.75 3.52 2.69
C ILE A 258 -7.59 4.59 3.39
N PHE A 259 -7.02 5.31 4.37
CA PHE A 259 -7.69 6.39 5.08
C PHE A 259 -8.00 7.59 4.17
N GLY A 260 -7.13 7.85 3.19
CA GLY A 260 -7.34 8.89 2.17
C GLY A 260 -8.37 8.51 1.11
N THR A 261 -8.57 7.20 0.85
CA THR A 261 -9.52 6.73 -0.16
C THR A 261 -10.95 6.63 0.34
N ILE A 262 -11.17 6.57 1.67
CA ILE A 262 -12.51 6.38 2.26
C ILE A 262 -13.50 7.49 1.92
N PRO A 263 -13.17 8.78 2.05
CA PRO A 263 -14.11 9.83 1.67
C PRO A 263 -14.55 9.72 0.21
N ILE A 264 -13.64 9.28 -0.66
CA ILE A 264 -13.93 9.04 -2.08
C ILE A 264 -14.86 7.82 -2.22
N ALA A 265 -14.58 6.76 -1.48
CA ALA A 265 -15.40 5.56 -1.48
C ALA A 265 -16.84 5.83 -1.00
N GLU A 266 -17.00 6.57 0.10
CA GLU A 266 -18.32 6.99 0.62
C GLU A 266 -19.06 7.88 -0.39
N ALA A 267 -18.38 8.84 -1.01
CA ALA A 267 -18.97 9.70 -2.03
C ALA A 267 -19.42 8.93 -3.27
N LEU A 268 -18.63 7.94 -3.72
CA LEU A 268 -18.95 7.08 -4.86
C LEU A 268 -20.17 6.19 -4.57
N LEU A 269 -20.24 5.59 -3.36
CA LEU A 269 -21.37 4.78 -2.94
C LEU A 269 -22.64 5.63 -2.80
N GLY A 270 -22.54 6.81 -2.20
CA GLY A 270 -23.65 7.76 -2.08
C GLY A 270 -24.21 8.20 -3.43
N LYS A 271 -23.44 8.08 -4.50
CA LYS A 271 -23.81 8.37 -5.90
C LYS A 271 -24.23 7.13 -6.70
N GLY A 272 -24.34 5.97 -6.04
CA GLY A 272 -24.86 4.73 -6.66
C GLY A 272 -23.79 3.87 -7.33
N ALA A 273 -22.52 4.05 -7.02
CA ALA A 273 -21.47 3.11 -7.45
C ALA A 273 -21.66 1.75 -6.75
N GLN A 274 -21.35 0.67 -7.45
CA GLN A 274 -21.41 -0.67 -6.87
C GLN A 274 -20.28 -0.89 -5.86
N LEU A 275 -20.55 -1.64 -4.80
CA LEU A 275 -19.59 -1.92 -3.73
C LEU A 275 -18.26 -2.49 -4.24
N GLY A 276 -18.31 -3.50 -5.11
CA GLY A 276 -17.10 -4.13 -5.65
C GLY A 276 -16.28 -3.18 -6.54
N THR A 277 -16.94 -2.26 -7.23
CA THR A 277 -16.24 -1.24 -8.04
C THR A 277 -15.47 -0.27 -7.15
N VAL A 278 -16.07 0.14 -6.03
CA VAL A 278 -15.43 1.02 -5.05
C VAL A 278 -14.25 0.31 -4.37
N LEU A 279 -14.44 -0.95 -3.97
CA LEU A 279 -13.36 -1.75 -3.37
C LEU A 279 -12.21 -1.98 -4.37
N ALA A 280 -12.51 -2.25 -5.66
CA ALA A 280 -11.48 -2.38 -6.69
C ALA A 280 -10.67 -1.09 -6.89
N PHE A 281 -11.33 0.08 -6.82
CA PHE A 281 -10.65 1.37 -6.82
C PHE A 281 -9.70 1.50 -5.64
N MET A 282 -10.20 1.26 -4.42
CA MET A 282 -9.39 1.34 -3.18
C MET A 282 -8.18 0.41 -3.24
N MET A 283 -8.38 -0.86 -3.63
CA MET A 283 -7.28 -1.82 -3.81
C MET A 283 -6.27 -1.39 -4.88
N GLY A 284 -6.75 -0.82 -5.99
CA GLY A 284 -5.90 -0.30 -7.07
C GLY A 284 -4.97 0.82 -6.58
N VAL A 285 -5.53 1.77 -5.84
CA VAL A 285 -4.78 2.90 -5.25
C VAL A 285 -3.72 2.43 -4.25
N THR A 286 -4.07 1.49 -3.37
CA THR A 286 -3.16 1.05 -2.30
C THR A 286 -2.09 0.07 -2.79
N THR A 287 -2.44 -0.87 -3.67
CA THR A 287 -1.56 -1.97 -4.08
C THR A 287 -0.73 -1.66 -5.31
N LEU A 288 -1.34 -1.03 -6.34
CA LEU A 288 -0.73 -0.80 -7.65
C LEU A 288 -0.32 0.65 -7.88
N SER A 289 -0.17 1.45 -6.84
CA SER A 289 0.20 2.86 -6.98
C SER A 289 1.53 3.04 -7.74
N LEU A 290 1.59 4.04 -8.60
CA LEU A 290 2.72 4.31 -9.47
C LEU A 290 4.05 4.47 -8.72
N PRO A 291 4.13 5.21 -7.58
CA PRO A 291 5.35 5.30 -6.78
C PRO A 291 5.83 3.94 -6.26
N SER A 292 4.92 3.06 -5.85
CA SER A 292 5.25 1.72 -5.36
C SER A 292 5.85 0.86 -6.46
N MET A 293 5.28 0.93 -7.68
CA MET A 293 5.80 0.20 -8.84
C MET A 293 7.21 0.67 -9.22
N VAL A 294 7.46 1.98 -9.17
CA VAL A 294 8.79 2.54 -9.45
C VAL A 294 9.82 2.10 -8.39
N MET A 295 9.42 2.04 -7.12
CA MET A 295 10.30 1.53 -6.06
C MET A 295 10.60 0.04 -6.25
N LEU A 296 9.57 -0.76 -6.51
CA LEU A 296 9.73 -2.21 -6.72
C LEU A 296 10.58 -2.50 -7.96
N ARG A 297 10.50 -1.67 -9.01
CA ARG A 297 11.36 -1.77 -10.21
C ARG A 297 12.85 -1.71 -9.89
N LYS A 298 13.25 -1.09 -8.78
CA LYS A 298 14.66 -1.07 -8.33
C LYS A 298 15.09 -2.38 -7.68
N ALA A 299 14.16 -3.20 -7.24
CA ALA A 299 14.42 -4.49 -6.60
C ALA A 299 14.27 -5.67 -7.56
N VAL A 300 13.39 -5.54 -8.55
CA VAL A 300 13.07 -6.60 -9.50
C VAL A 300 13.12 -6.11 -10.95
N LYS A 301 13.47 -7.01 -11.87
CA LYS A 301 13.51 -6.72 -13.30
C LYS A 301 12.09 -6.55 -13.89
N PRO A 302 11.95 -5.88 -15.07
CA PRO A 302 10.64 -5.55 -15.64
C PRO A 302 9.71 -6.75 -15.84
N LYS A 303 10.25 -7.92 -16.16
CA LYS A 303 9.46 -9.13 -16.40
C LYS A 303 8.75 -9.59 -15.13
N LEU A 304 9.45 -9.64 -14.01
CA LEU A 304 8.85 -10.04 -12.73
C LEU A 304 7.89 -8.96 -12.21
N LEU A 305 8.22 -7.68 -12.38
CA LEU A 305 7.33 -6.58 -12.07
C LEU A 305 6.02 -6.67 -12.87
N GLY A 306 6.10 -6.94 -14.17
CA GLY A 306 4.91 -7.09 -15.03
C GLY A 306 4.01 -8.24 -14.58
N ILE A 307 4.59 -9.37 -14.19
CA ILE A 307 3.83 -10.51 -13.64
C ILE A 307 3.17 -10.15 -12.31
N PHE A 308 3.89 -9.48 -11.42
CA PHE A 308 3.32 -8.99 -10.16
C PHE A 308 2.12 -8.06 -10.39
N ILE A 309 2.26 -7.08 -11.29
CA ILE A 309 1.17 -6.17 -11.67
C ILE A 309 -0.02 -6.95 -12.24
N ALA A 310 0.23 -7.90 -13.14
CA ALA A 310 -0.82 -8.71 -13.74
C ALA A 310 -1.59 -9.55 -12.70
N ILE A 311 -0.88 -10.17 -11.76
CA ILE A 311 -1.49 -10.96 -10.67
C ILE A 311 -2.33 -10.06 -9.77
N CYS A 312 -1.80 -8.91 -9.33
CA CYS A 312 -2.53 -7.98 -8.48
C CYS A 312 -3.75 -7.42 -9.22
N ALA A 313 -3.61 -6.99 -10.47
CA ALA A 313 -4.71 -6.47 -11.27
C ALA A 313 -5.81 -7.52 -11.48
N ALA A 314 -5.45 -8.74 -11.83
CA ALA A 314 -6.41 -9.85 -11.96
C ALA A 314 -7.12 -10.14 -10.64
N GLY A 315 -6.39 -10.14 -9.52
CA GLY A 315 -6.96 -10.31 -8.19
C GLY A 315 -7.95 -9.20 -7.82
N ILE A 316 -7.58 -7.94 -8.04
CA ILE A 316 -8.43 -6.77 -7.78
C ILE A 316 -9.71 -6.83 -8.61
N ILE A 317 -9.60 -7.14 -9.90
CA ILE A 317 -10.74 -7.27 -10.80
C ILE A 317 -11.65 -8.40 -10.35
N LEU A 318 -11.09 -9.56 -9.99
CA LEU A 318 -11.84 -10.71 -9.49
C LEU A 318 -12.60 -10.35 -8.21
N VAL A 319 -11.96 -9.73 -7.23
CA VAL A 319 -12.60 -9.27 -6.00
C VAL A 319 -13.72 -8.27 -6.30
N GLY A 320 -13.47 -7.29 -7.15
CA GLY A 320 -14.47 -6.31 -7.52
C GLY A 320 -15.73 -6.93 -8.13
N TYR A 321 -15.59 -7.87 -9.06
CA TYR A 321 -16.75 -8.56 -9.63
C TYR A 321 -17.44 -9.48 -8.64
N LEU A 322 -16.71 -10.20 -7.78
CA LEU A 322 -17.30 -11.02 -6.73
C LEU A 322 -18.16 -10.19 -5.78
N PHE A 323 -17.66 -9.05 -5.32
CA PHE A 323 -18.44 -8.17 -4.44
C PHE A 323 -19.65 -7.57 -5.14
N ASN A 324 -19.56 -7.22 -6.42
CA ASN A 324 -20.72 -6.74 -7.19
C ASN A 324 -21.78 -7.84 -7.35
N LEU A 325 -21.36 -9.09 -7.59
CA LEU A 325 -22.25 -10.24 -7.75
C LEU A 325 -22.97 -10.58 -6.43
N PHE A 326 -22.26 -10.52 -5.31
CA PHE A 326 -22.79 -10.89 -4.00
C PHE A 326 -23.32 -9.70 -3.20
N GLN A 327 -23.33 -8.50 -3.76
CA GLN A 327 -23.79 -7.29 -3.06
C GLN A 327 -25.19 -7.45 -2.47
N GLY A 328 -26.13 -8.10 -3.19
CA GLY A 328 -27.51 -8.35 -2.74
C GLY A 328 -27.63 -9.36 -1.57
N PHE A 329 -26.57 -10.15 -1.28
CA PHE A 329 -26.57 -11.10 -0.16
C PHE A 329 -25.74 -10.59 1.04
N ILE A 330 -24.88 -9.62 0.82
CA ILE A 330 -23.90 -9.16 1.81
C ILE A 330 -24.40 -7.90 2.53
N LEU A 331 -25.08 -7.00 1.81
CA LEU A 331 -25.76 -5.82 2.30
C LEU A 331 -27.20 -6.16 2.65
#